data_49a52ba264de55daca602679b67813f8
#
_entry.id   49a52ba264de55daca602679b67813f8
#
_cell.length_a   1.000
_cell.length_b   1.000
_cell.length_c   1.000
_cell.angle_alpha   90.00
_cell.angle_beta   90.00
_cell.angle_gamma   90.00
#
_symmetry.space_group_name_H-M   'P 1'
#
loop_
_entity.id
_entity.type
_entity.pdbx_description
1 polymer ?
#
loop_
_entity_poly.entity_id
_entity_poly.type
_entity_poly.pdbx_seq_one_letter_code
_entity_poly.pdbx_strand_id
1 'polypeptide(L)'
;SDANFLLSDVVPMDCDNDHSDDPKDWITPEMLMNSLGDVAFAVTYSRHHMLAKGNKSARPRFHVFFPTAPCNDANSHKAIKQKIHKELPFFDGNALDASRFLFGCPSDVVWHEGSLSIENWLTLMKSNRNIPQGQRNSTLSRIAGKLVKRFGVTEESYQKFLEKAAECEPPLPDEEL
;
A
#
# COMPACT_ATOMS: atom_id res chain seq x y z
N SER A 1 -6.37 20.42 -13.40
CA SER A 1 -5.90 19.48 -14.44
C SER A 1 -4.39 19.30 -14.29
N ASP A 2 -3.85 18.21 -14.77
CA ASP A 2 -2.41 17.90 -14.72
C ASP A 2 -1.55 18.99 -15.37
N ALA A 3 -2.13 19.83 -16.26
CA ALA A 3 -1.47 21.01 -16.83
C ALA A 3 -1.10 22.08 -15.80
N ASN A 4 -1.69 22.04 -14.62
CA ASN A 4 -1.40 22.98 -13.52
C ASN A 4 -0.43 22.40 -12.48
N PHE A 5 0.07 21.18 -12.70
CA PHE A 5 1.08 20.59 -11.84
C PHE A 5 2.43 21.28 -12.08
N LEU A 6 3.04 21.78 -11.04
CA LEU A 6 4.34 22.46 -11.13
C LEU A 6 5.45 21.63 -10.50
N LEU A 7 5.29 21.28 -9.23
CA LEU A 7 6.28 20.55 -8.44
C LEU A 7 5.59 19.89 -7.25
N SER A 8 6.02 18.69 -6.88
CA SER A 8 5.70 18.07 -5.60
C SER A 8 6.87 17.23 -5.10
N ASP A 9 7.14 17.30 -3.81
CA ASP A 9 8.07 16.45 -3.06
C ASP A 9 7.34 15.44 -2.16
N VAL A 10 6.03 15.27 -2.42
CA VAL A 10 5.17 14.36 -1.70
C VAL A 10 4.15 13.73 -2.63
N VAL A 11 3.85 12.44 -2.43
CA VAL A 11 2.78 11.72 -3.15
C VAL A 11 1.59 11.54 -2.22
N PRO A 12 0.50 12.31 -2.43
CA PRO A 12 -0.73 12.18 -1.67
C PRO A 12 -1.60 11.03 -2.20
N MET A 13 -2.11 10.19 -1.29
CA MET A 13 -3.06 9.11 -1.57
C MET A 13 -4.30 9.28 -0.69
N ASP A 14 -5.48 8.97 -1.25
CA ASP A 14 -6.77 9.08 -0.55
C ASP A 14 -7.28 7.69 -0.15
N CYS A 15 -7.70 7.53 1.09
CA CYS A 15 -8.31 6.30 1.63
C CYS A 15 -9.69 6.62 2.19
N ASP A 16 -10.72 6.42 1.37
CA ASP A 16 -12.12 6.62 1.77
C ASP A 16 -12.78 5.33 2.33
N ASN A 17 -12.10 4.17 2.24
CA ASN A 17 -12.65 2.85 2.60
C ASN A 17 -13.98 2.50 1.88
N ASP A 18 -14.16 3.02 0.67
CA ASP A 18 -15.37 2.81 -0.11
C ASP A 18 -15.38 1.47 -0.88
N HIS A 19 -14.29 0.68 -0.78
CA HIS A 19 -14.12 -0.64 -1.40
C HIS A 19 -14.96 -1.73 -0.72
N SER A 20 -15.35 -1.56 0.57
CA SER A 20 -16.22 -2.49 1.28
C SER A 20 -17.17 -1.76 2.24
N ASP A 21 -18.36 -2.33 2.45
CA ASP A 21 -19.29 -1.89 3.48
C ASP A 21 -19.14 -2.69 4.80
N ASP A 22 -18.33 -3.76 4.82
CA ASP A 22 -17.97 -4.49 6.04
C ASP A 22 -16.84 -3.75 6.79
N PRO A 23 -17.05 -3.37 8.07
CA PRO A 23 -16.02 -2.72 8.88
C PRO A 23 -14.72 -3.54 9.04
N LYS A 24 -14.77 -4.85 8.87
CA LYS A 24 -13.58 -5.73 8.99
C LYS A 24 -12.59 -5.52 7.84
N ASP A 25 -13.07 -5.03 6.70
CA ASP A 25 -12.26 -4.79 5.53
C ASP A 25 -11.67 -3.38 5.49
N TRP A 26 -12.10 -2.50 6.42
CA TRP A 26 -11.62 -1.12 6.42
C TRP A 26 -10.19 -1.01 6.89
N ILE A 27 -9.44 -0.19 6.18
CA ILE A 27 -8.06 0.12 6.52
C ILE A 27 -8.03 1.25 7.55
N THR A 28 -7.19 1.10 8.56
CA THR A 28 -6.89 2.16 9.53
C THR A 28 -5.43 2.62 9.39
N PRO A 29 -5.05 3.80 9.91
CA PRO A 29 -3.66 4.22 9.94
C PRO A 29 -2.72 3.22 10.59
N GLU A 30 -3.13 2.55 11.68
CA GLU A 30 -2.33 1.53 12.36
C GLU A 30 -2.09 0.30 11.47
N MET A 31 -3.12 -0.13 10.73
CA MET A 31 -2.97 -1.25 9.77
C MET A 31 -2.01 -0.86 8.65
N LEU A 32 -2.07 0.39 8.18
CA LEU A 32 -1.15 0.90 7.17
C LEU A 32 0.30 0.93 7.69
N MET A 33 0.54 1.43 8.90
CA MET A 33 1.84 1.41 9.57
C MET A 33 2.40 -0.01 9.65
N ASN A 34 1.57 -0.98 10.07
CA ASN A 34 1.99 -2.38 10.16
C ASN A 34 2.29 -2.99 8.79
N SER A 35 1.57 -2.59 7.74
CA SER A 35 1.76 -3.13 6.37
C SER A 35 2.99 -2.56 5.68
N LEU A 36 3.27 -1.28 5.86
CA LEU A 36 4.38 -0.59 5.22
C LEU A 36 5.70 -0.71 6.00
N GLY A 37 5.63 -1.03 7.30
CA GLY A 37 6.82 -1.23 8.13
C GLY A 37 7.67 0.02 8.23
N ASP A 38 8.88 0.01 7.65
CA ASP A 38 9.87 1.08 7.75
C ASP A 38 9.72 2.19 6.67
N VAL A 39 8.56 2.29 6.01
CA VAL A 39 8.28 3.36 5.04
C VAL A 39 7.84 4.62 5.77
N ALA A 40 8.50 5.75 5.49
CA ALA A 40 8.11 7.05 6.03
C ALA A 40 6.84 7.59 5.37
N PHE A 41 5.88 8.07 6.16
CA PHE A 41 4.68 8.78 5.66
C PHE A 41 4.01 9.60 6.78
N ALA A 42 3.12 10.50 6.35
CA ALA A 42 2.23 11.23 7.25
C ALA A 42 0.77 10.90 6.93
N VAL A 43 -0.08 10.96 7.95
CA VAL A 43 -1.54 10.79 7.80
C VAL A 43 -2.25 12.01 8.32
N THR A 44 -3.24 12.50 7.57
CA THR A 44 -4.24 13.47 8.05
C THR A 44 -5.63 12.89 7.88
N TYR A 45 -6.51 13.12 8.85
CA TYR A 45 -7.88 12.66 8.72
C TYR A 45 -8.67 13.54 7.74
N SER A 46 -9.53 12.91 6.95
CA SER A 46 -10.47 13.61 6.07
C SER A 46 -11.54 14.34 6.91
N ARG A 47 -12.08 15.44 6.40
CA ARG A 47 -13.24 16.12 7.02
C ARG A 47 -14.47 15.21 7.23
N HIS A 48 -14.55 14.10 6.49
CA HIS A 48 -15.60 13.09 6.64
C HIS A 48 -15.16 11.86 7.42
N HIS A 49 -14.02 11.93 8.13
CA HIS A 49 -13.57 10.84 8.98
C HIS A 49 -14.62 10.49 10.02
N MET A 50 -15.00 9.20 10.11
CA MET A 50 -16.04 8.68 11.00
C MET A 50 -17.42 9.38 10.88
N LEU A 51 -17.70 9.97 9.70
CA LEU A 51 -19.00 10.55 9.36
C LEU A 51 -19.60 9.84 8.14
N ALA A 52 -20.93 9.80 8.06
CA ALA A 52 -21.61 9.32 6.89
C ALA A 52 -21.36 10.28 5.70
N LYS A 53 -21.20 9.72 4.48
CA LYS A 53 -20.96 10.47 3.23
C LYS A 53 -21.83 9.88 2.11
N GLY A 54 -22.86 10.61 1.69
CA GLY A 54 -23.82 10.10 0.72
C GLY A 54 -24.56 8.87 1.26
N ASN A 55 -24.51 7.77 0.52
CA ASN A 55 -25.10 6.48 0.92
C ASN A 55 -24.14 5.57 1.73
N LYS A 56 -22.91 6.06 2.01
CA LYS A 56 -21.91 5.30 2.76
C LYS A 56 -21.97 5.61 4.24
N SER A 57 -21.86 4.55 5.06
CA SER A 57 -21.83 4.65 6.52
C SER A 57 -20.60 5.44 7.02
N ALA A 58 -20.65 5.84 8.30
CA ALA A 58 -19.49 6.39 9.00
C ALA A 58 -18.35 5.36 9.00
N ARG A 59 -17.16 5.78 8.52
CA ARG A 59 -15.98 4.90 8.38
C ARG A 59 -14.70 5.71 8.45
N PRO A 60 -13.54 5.07 8.73
CA PRO A 60 -12.25 5.75 8.67
C PRO A 60 -12.01 6.32 7.26
N ARG A 61 -11.72 7.63 7.18
CA ARG A 61 -11.29 8.31 5.95
C ARG A 61 -10.11 9.19 6.25
N PHE A 62 -9.05 9.03 5.48
CA PHE A 62 -7.80 9.74 5.71
C PHE A 62 -6.98 9.88 4.43
N HIS A 63 -6.08 10.85 4.43
CA HIS A 63 -5.09 11.05 3.39
C HIS A 63 -3.72 10.62 3.87
N VAL A 64 -2.96 9.98 3.01
CA VAL A 64 -1.58 9.56 3.28
C VAL A 64 -0.65 10.34 2.39
N PHE A 65 0.43 10.85 2.95
CA PHE A 65 1.42 11.66 2.25
C PHE A 65 2.77 10.94 2.34
N PHE A 66 3.26 10.44 1.21
CA PHE A 66 4.56 9.79 1.12
C PHE A 66 5.60 10.81 0.66
N PRO A 67 6.63 11.11 1.48
CA PRO A 67 7.76 11.95 1.04
C PRO A 67 8.49 11.27 -0.13
N THR A 68 8.85 12.08 -1.13
CA THR A 68 9.58 11.63 -2.33
C THR A 68 10.62 12.66 -2.73
N ALA A 69 11.50 12.30 -3.68
CA ALA A 69 12.31 13.29 -4.35
C ALA A 69 11.42 14.31 -5.09
N PRO A 70 11.79 15.58 -5.17
CA PRO A 70 11.04 16.58 -5.91
C PRO A 70 10.79 16.16 -7.36
N CYS A 71 9.53 16.17 -7.79
CA CYS A 71 9.08 15.81 -9.12
C CYS A 71 8.33 16.97 -9.75
N ASN A 72 8.75 17.41 -10.93
CA ASN A 72 8.11 18.48 -11.70
C ASN A 72 7.41 17.97 -12.98
N ASP A 73 7.32 16.66 -13.16
CA ASP A 73 6.60 16.05 -14.27
C ASP A 73 5.31 15.36 -13.79
N ALA A 74 4.17 15.85 -14.25
CA ALA A 74 2.84 15.34 -13.88
C ALA A 74 2.67 13.86 -14.22
N ASN A 75 3.22 13.39 -15.35
CA ASN A 75 3.10 11.99 -15.76
C ASN A 75 3.90 11.06 -14.84
N SER A 76 5.12 11.45 -14.48
CA SER A 76 5.95 10.71 -13.54
C SER A 76 5.30 10.65 -12.16
N HIS A 77 4.77 11.77 -11.65
CA HIS A 77 4.06 11.83 -10.38
C HIS A 77 2.80 10.94 -10.38
N LYS A 78 2.00 11.00 -11.45
CA LYS A 78 0.83 10.12 -11.63
C LYS A 78 1.23 8.65 -11.70
N ALA A 79 2.33 8.32 -12.39
CA ALA A 79 2.82 6.95 -12.51
C ALA A 79 3.23 6.36 -11.14
N ILE A 80 3.78 7.16 -10.22
CA ILE A 80 4.07 6.71 -8.85
C ILE A 80 2.76 6.39 -8.12
N LYS A 81 1.75 7.27 -8.18
CA LYS A 81 0.43 7.05 -7.57
C LYS A 81 -0.23 5.77 -8.09
N GLN A 82 -0.16 5.53 -9.40
CA GLN A 82 -0.67 4.30 -10.02
C GLN A 82 0.06 3.04 -9.53
N LYS A 83 1.38 3.11 -9.35
CA LYS A 83 2.17 2.00 -8.79
C LYS A 83 1.78 1.73 -7.34
N ILE A 84 1.62 2.78 -6.52
CA ILE A 84 1.15 2.65 -5.13
C ILE A 84 -0.23 2.00 -5.10
N HIS A 85 -1.18 2.50 -5.89
CA HIS A 85 -2.54 1.96 -5.95
C HIS A 85 -2.57 0.49 -6.40
N LYS A 86 -1.68 0.09 -7.32
CA LYS A 86 -1.57 -1.30 -7.76
C LYS A 86 -1.16 -2.25 -6.62
N GLU A 87 -0.25 -1.82 -5.76
CA GLU A 87 0.21 -2.62 -4.61
C GLU A 87 -0.73 -2.51 -3.39
N LEU A 88 -1.42 -1.37 -3.27
CA LEU A 88 -2.30 -1.01 -2.16
C LEU A 88 -3.67 -0.55 -2.72
N PRO A 89 -4.49 -1.49 -3.21
CA PRO A 89 -5.70 -1.19 -3.98
C PRO A 89 -6.85 -0.60 -3.16
N PHE A 90 -6.70 -0.49 -1.85
CA PHE A 90 -7.64 0.19 -0.97
C PHE A 90 -7.60 1.72 -1.06
N PHE A 91 -6.57 2.31 -1.66
CA PHE A 91 -6.57 3.73 -1.99
C PHE A 91 -7.54 4.03 -3.13
N ASP A 92 -8.12 5.25 -3.13
CA ASP A 92 -9.09 5.65 -4.15
C ASP A 92 -8.45 5.74 -5.55
N GLY A 93 -8.87 4.86 -6.46
CA GLY A 93 -8.43 4.83 -7.85
C GLY A 93 -8.85 6.05 -8.67
N ASN A 94 -9.86 6.82 -8.21
CA ASN A 94 -10.29 8.06 -8.84
C ASN A 94 -9.43 9.28 -8.43
N ALA A 95 -8.52 9.12 -7.48
CA ALA A 95 -7.69 10.18 -6.91
C ALA A 95 -6.23 10.12 -7.38
N LEU A 96 -5.95 9.51 -8.54
CA LEU A 96 -4.59 9.25 -9.02
C LEU A 96 -4.01 10.35 -9.94
N ASP A 97 -4.76 11.38 -10.27
CA ASP A 97 -4.27 12.54 -11.03
C ASP A 97 -3.17 13.30 -10.25
N ALA A 98 -2.24 13.91 -10.99
CA ALA A 98 -1.07 14.57 -10.38
C ALA A 98 -1.47 15.81 -9.57
N SER A 99 -2.43 16.58 -10.08
CA SER A 99 -2.92 17.83 -9.47
C SER A 99 -4.18 17.63 -8.63
N ARG A 100 -4.32 16.47 -7.97
CA ARG A 100 -5.47 16.17 -7.12
C ARG A 100 -5.56 17.15 -5.96
N PHE A 101 -6.71 17.78 -5.85
CA PHE A 101 -7.03 18.63 -4.72
C PHE A 101 -7.51 17.78 -3.54
N LEU A 102 -6.87 17.94 -2.39
CA LEU A 102 -7.27 17.32 -1.12
C LEU A 102 -7.79 18.39 -0.18
N PHE A 103 -8.94 18.13 0.43
CA PHE A 103 -9.51 19.04 1.44
C PHE A 103 -8.85 18.77 2.79
N GLY A 104 -8.27 19.81 3.37
CA GLY A 104 -7.74 19.74 4.73
C GLY A 104 -8.83 19.54 5.78
N CYS A 105 -8.42 19.03 6.92
CA CYS A 105 -9.21 18.94 8.15
C CYS A 105 -8.38 19.51 9.29
N PRO A 106 -8.96 20.22 10.26
CA PRO A 106 -8.26 20.69 11.46
C PRO A 106 -8.02 19.50 12.43
N SER A 107 -7.25 18.52 11.99
CA SER A 107 -6.83 17.37 12.80
C SER A 107 -5.31 17.35 12.93
N ASP A 108 -4.83 16.69 13.98
CA ASP A 108 -3.41 16.45 14.12
C ASP A 108 -2.88 15.61 12.98
N VAL A 109 -1.62 15.86 12.61
CA VAL A 109 -0.89 15.04 11.64
C VAL A 109 -0.26 13.87 12.39
N VAL A 110 -0.57 12.66 11.96
CA VAL A 110 0.05 11.45 12.49
C VAL A 110 1.27 11.12 11.63
N TRP A 111 2.45 11.20 12.21
CA TRP A 111 3.71 10.88 11.55
C TRP A 111 4.10 9.43 11.80
N HIS A 112 4.50 8.75 10.73
CA HIS A 112 5.17 7.46 10.79
C HIS A 112 6.59 7.64 10.25
N GLU A 113 7.55 7.59 11.17
CA GLU A 113 8.96 7.67 10.81
C GLU A 113 9.44 6.36 10.21
N GLY A 114 10.32 6.44 9.21
CA GLY A 114 10.89 5.29 8.55
C GLY A 114 12.12 5.71 7.75
N SER A 115 12.99 4.76 7.46
CA SER A 115 14.19 4.99 6.66
C SER A 115 13.97 4.71 5.16
N LEU A 116 12.82 4.17 4.79
CA LEU A 116 12.50 3.74 3.43
C LEU A 116 11.54 4.72 2.75
N SER A 117 11.87 5.16 1.54
CA SER A 117 10.89 5.87 0.71
C SER A 117 9.88 4.91 0.10
N ILE A 118 8.70 5.42 -0.29
CA ILE A 118 7.68 4.59 -0.97
C ILE A 118 8.18 4.02 -2.30
N GLU A 119 9.03 4.75 -3.04
CA GLU A 119 9.61 4.27 -4.30
C GLU A 119 10.55 3.08 -4.07
N ASN A 120 11.38 3.16 -3.02
CA ASN A 120 12.26 2.05 -2.64
C ASN A 120 11.46 0.83 -2.18
N TRP A 121 10.39 1.04 -1.40
CA TRP A 121 9.48 -0.02 -1.02
C TRP A 121 8.83 -0.69 -2.24
N LEU A 122 8.32 0.09 -3.21
CA LEU A 122 7.77 -0.43 -4.46
C LEU A 122 8.80 -1.24 -5.27
N THR A 123 10.05 -0.83 -5.24
CA THR A 123 11.15 -1.55 -5.90
C THR A 123 11.43 -2.89 -5.21
N LEU A 124 11.45 -2.89 -3.87
CA LEU A 124 11.60 -4.11 -3.08
C LEU A 124 10.43 -5.08 -3.26
N MET A 125 9.19 -4.57 -3.37
CA MET A 125 8.02 -5.41 -3.66
C MET A 125 8.14 -6.09 -5.03
N LYS A 126 8.68 -5.40 -6.05
CA LYS A 126 8.94 -6.00 -7.37
C LYS A 126 10.05 -7.04 -7.33
N SER A 127 11.15 -6.75 -6.63
CA SER A 127 12.28 -7.69 -6.52
C SER A 127 11.93 -8.93 -5.68
N ASN A 128 11.01 -8.79 -4.72
CA ASN A 128 10.51 -9.91 -3.92
C ASN A 128 9.48 -10.78 -4.66
N ARG A 129 8.97 -10.34 -5.81
CA ARG A 129 8.11 -11.17 -6.66
C ARG A 129 8.89 -12.21 -7.47
N ASN A 130 10.16 -11.93 -7.75
CA ASN A 130 11.06 -12.87 -8.41
C ASN A 130 12.05 -13.39 -7.38
N ILE A 131 11.77 -14.54 -6.81
CA ILE A 131 12.67 -15.19 -5.84
C ILE A 131 13.75 -15.95 -6.65
N PRO A 132 15.00 -15.47 -6.69
CA PRO A 132 16.05 -16.11 -7.48
C PRO A 132 16.42 -17.47 -6.89
N GLN A 133 16.88 -18.39 -7.74
CA GLN A 133 17.18 -19.79 -7.40
C GLN A 133 18.02 -19.96 -6.12
N GLY A 134 19.04 -19.12 -5.91
CA GLY A 134 19.91 -19.19 -4.72
C GLY A 134 19.30 -18.70 -3.41
N GLN A 135 18.12 -18.07 -3.44
CA GLN A 135 17.46 -17.50 -2.26
C GLN A 135 16.08 -18.13 -1.97
N ARG A 136 15.64 -19.11 -2.75
CA ARG A 136 14.33 -19.73 -2.65
C ARG A 136 14.04 -20.28 -1.27
N ASN A 137 14.87 -21.21 -0.77
CA ASN A 137 14.62 -21.89 0.48
C ASN A 137 14.55 -20.96 1.67
N SER A 138 15.45 -19.98 1.77
CA SER A 138 15.47 -19.00 2.86
C SER A 138 14.26 -18.06 2.80
N THR A 139 13.90 -17.60 1.61
CA THR A 139 12.77 -16.69 1.42
C THR A 139 11.43 -17.41 1.64
N LEU A 140 11.25 -18.59 1.07
CA LEU A 140 10.03 -19.38 1.24
C LEU A 140 9.84 -19.86 2.68
N SER A 141 10.90 -20.30 3.36
CA SER A 141 10.84 -20.66 4.79
C SER A 141 10.41 -19.48 5.67
N ARG A 142 10.92 -18.27 5.37
CA ARG A 142 10.52 -17.05 6.08
C ARG A 142 9.06 -16.68 5.81
N ILE A 143 8.59 -16.85 4.56
CA ILE A 143 7.20 -16.60 4.18
C ILE A 143 6.29 -17.61 4.87
N ALA A 144 6.59 -18.89 4.80
CA ALA A 144 5.84 -19.96 5.48
C ALA A 144 5.71 -19.69 6.98
N GLY A 145 6.82 -19.33 7.65
CA GLY A 145 6.81 -18.96 9.07
C GLY A 145 5.91 -17.78 9.40
N LYS A 146 5.86 -16.76 8.54
CA LYS A 146 4.95 -15.60 8.71
C LYS A 146 3.48 -15.99 8.49
N LEU A 147 3.20 -16.81 7.48
CA LEU A 147 1.85 -17.26 7.18
C LEU A 147 1.29 -18.14 8.30
N VAL A 148 2.09 -19.10 8.77
CA VAL A 148 1.71 -19.97 9.90
C VAL A 148 1.49 -19.15 11.18
N LYS A 149 2.34 -18.17 11.45
CA LYS A 149 2.18 -17.29 12.62
C LYS A 149 0.89 -16.45 12.56
N ARG A 150 0.46 -16.06 11.36
CA ARG A 150 -0.71 -15.19 11.16
C ARG A 150 -2.02 -15.95 11.02
N PHE A 151 -2.01 -17.07 10.31
CA PHE A 151 -3.21 -17.83 9.92
C PHE A 151 -3.27 -19.23 10.52
N GLY A 152 -2.24 -19.65 11.28
CA GLY A 152 -2.10 -21.03 11.74
C GLY A 152 -1.71 -21.97 10.61
N VAL A 153 -1.70 -23.29 10.90
CA VAL A 153 -1.52 -24.35 9.90
C VAL A 153 -2.89 -24.67 9.31
N THR A 154 -3.31 -23.92 8.30
CA THR A 154 -4.63 -24.00 7.65
C THR A 154 -4.49 -24.12 6.14
N GLU A 155 -5.53 -24.59 5.46
CA GLU A 155 -5.59 -24.60 4.00
C GLU A 155 -5.39 -23.18 3.41
N GLU A 156 -5.94 -22.17 4.06
CA GLU A 156 -5.75 -20.77 3.64
C GLU A 156 -4.28 -20.36 3.67
N SER A 157 -3.53 -20.73 4.72
CA SER A 157 -2.11 -20.42 4.83
C SER A 157 -1.29 -21.17 3.77
N TYR A 158 -1.69 -22.38 3.43
CA TYR A 158 -1.06 -23.20 2.39
C TYR A 158 -1.29 -22.61 0.99
N GLN A 159 -2.52 -22.22 0.66
CA GLN A 159 -2.83 -21.59 -0.63
C GLN A 159 -2.06 -20.27 -0.82
N LYS A 160 -1.99 -19.43 0.20
CA LYS A 160 -1.17 -18.20 0.18
C LYS A 160 0.33 -18.50 0.04
N PHE A 161 0.80 -19.61 0.57
CA PHE A 161 2.19 -20.05 0.38
C PHE A 161 2.44 -20.48 -1.06
N LEU A 162 1.54 -21.25 -1.68
CA LEU A 162 1.64 -21.67 -3.09
C LEU A 162 1.65 -20.47 -4.05
N GLU A 163 0.81 -19.45 -3.80
CA GLU A 163 0.82 -18.21 -4.56
C GLU A 163 2.21 -17.54 -4.52
N LYS A 164 2.87 -17.54 -3.36
CA LYS A 164 4.21 -16.99 -3.18
C LYS A 164 5.30 -17.87 -3.78
N ALA A 165 5.15 -19.17 -3.73
CA ALA A 165 6.08 -20.11 -4.35
C ALA A 165 6.06 -20.01 -5.89
N ALA A 166 4.90 -19.67 -6.48
CA ALA A 166 4.77 -19.43 -7.92
C ALA A 166 5.55 -18.17 -8.39
N GLU A 167 5.95 -17.27 -7.48
CA GLU A 167 6.80 -16.11 -7.79
C GLU A 167 8.31 -16.48 -7.93
N CYS A 168 8.69 -17.76 -7.76
CA CYS A 168 10.06 -18.24 -7.94
C CYS A 168 10.46 -18.24 -9.41
N GLU A 169 11.68 -17.80 -9.71
CA GLU A 169 12.23 -17.83 -11.08
C GLU A 169 13.57 -18.58 -11.09
N PRO A 170 13.66 -19.71 -11.81
CA PRO A 170 12.59 -20.45 -12.50
C PRO A 170 11.56 -21.02 -11.50
N PRO A 171 10.35 -21.40 -11.96
CA PRO A 171 9.34 -22.00 -11.08
C PRO A 171 9.86 -23.20 -10.30
N LEU A 172 9.34 -23.44 -9.09
CA LEU A 172 9.63 -24.64 -8.34
C LEU A 172 8.98 -25.87 -9.02
N PRO A 173 9.68 -27.00 -9.14
CA PRO A 173 9.05 -28.21 -9.53
C PRO A 173 8.06 -28.69 -8.44
N ASP A 174 6.98 -29.36 -8.84
CA ASP A 174 5.92 -29.83 -7.92
C ASP A 174 6.45 -30.71 -6.77
N GLU A 175 7.60 -31.33 -6.97
CA GLU A 175 8.28 -32.19 -5.97
C GLU A 175 8.94 -31.38 -4.83
N GLU A 176 9.12 -30.05 -5.00
CA GLU A 176 9.72 -29.15 -4.01
C GLU A 176 8.67 -28.30 -3.27
N LEU A 177 7.38 -28.38 -3.64
CA LEU A 177 6.25 -27.69 -3.01
C LEU A 177 5.60 -28.57 -1.92
#